data_4cf90ba9d3f8b7130971621eea9852dd
#
_entry.id   4cf90ba9d3f8b7130971621eea9852dd
#
_cell.length_a   1.000
_cell.length_b   1.000
_cell.length_c   1.000
_cell.angle_alpha   90.00
_cell.angle_beta   90.00
_cell.angle_gamma   90.00
#
_symmetry.space_group_name_H-M   'P 1'
#
loop_
_entity.id
_entity.type
_entity.pdbx_description
1 polymer ?
#
loop_
_entity_poly.entity_id
_entity_poly.type
_entity_poly.pdbx_seq_one_letter_code
_entity_poly.pdbx_strand_id
1 'polypeptide(L)'
;FKQELDEWLKLSSEINPDPNSEIAKKHKQLIRNIFNHLWLTDTYGEAEESLVSIIRKSGKFRWYESCIFVSAITLSLLRFWQPEKVNILLDFYHDGTEQIMERALAGVVLSLHYYNERIFLYPDILARIKKMSKSAKFREHCRILVMQAIRSRETEKLSKRLHDEILPKVASLRPRLDEKLGLDNILPGNPGDEKNPDWSKLFNESDELFKSMEELTNLQMEGADVYMSAFANLKHFDFFKDFQNWFVPFYPDHEAVDVIYTDEVLGPGTNELAEALYKTPFICNSDKYSLLLNLKYLPAAQKTMMLKVFRMELESLEQLNAEEPATDPYKKFRINVTQYLQDLYRFFKLSPYKKDFEDVFSGRLDIYNSEFWRVACPSPEAESVLADHFFRNDYFDDALELFLRQLNTKPDDVQLYEKIGYCYQQAGLYEEALDFYRRAELIDRKVWTIKKIGLCLRRLGRYEESLDYYLQASEMEPENIHTIMMIAHSYLDLKDYEQALKYYFMVEYMDPGNIKVLRPIAWCYLALGKLEDSEKYFEKLSSEKLNAHDYINKGHLALCMGKKKEAVEYYKQGLASGGISRDDFLRIFNEDRPVLLSNGVDPDDIPILLDYLFYILE
;
A
#
# COMPACT_ATOMS: atom_id res chain seq x y z
N PHE A 1 41.62 2.41 19.29
CA PHE A 1 40.45 3.27 18.94
C PHE A 1 40.57 4.67 19.54
N LYS A 2 40.69 4.82 20.88
CA LYS A 2 40.84 6.14 21.53
C LYS A 2 42.08 6.89 21.07
N GLN A 3 43.24 6.20 20.91
CA GLN A 3 44.46 6.78 20.37
C GLN A 3 44.28 7.20 18.91
N GLU A 4 43.69 6.37 18.06
CA GLU A 4 43.39 6.69 16.65
C GLU A 4 42.47 7.90 16.54
N LEU A 5 41.43 7.97 17.39
CA LEU A 5 40.50 9.10 17.45
C LEU A 5 41.22 10.38 17.86
N ASP A 6 42.08 10.32 18.90
CA ASP A 6 42.84 11.48 19.38
C ASP A 6 43.87 11.96 18.35
N GLU A 7 44.52 11.03 17.63
CA GLU A 7 45.43 11.33 16.51
C GLU A 7 44.67 12.00 15.36
N TRP A 8 43.51 11.43 14.97
CA TRP A 8 42.71 12.03 13.91
C TRP A 8 42.14 13.40 14.31
N LEU A 9 41.70 13.58 15.53
CA LEU A 9 41.22 14.86 16.04
C LEU A 9 42.33 15.95 16.03
N LYS A 10 43.59 15.57 16.09
CA LYS A 10 44.73 16.46 15.93
C LYS A 10 45.06 16.77 14.46
N LEU A 11 44.91 15.77 13.56
CA LEU A 11 45.18 15.90 12.13
C LEU A 11 44.02 16.59 11.36
N SER A 12 42.82 16.59 11.86
CA SER A 12 41.62 17.11 11.19
C SER A 12 41.55 18.64 11.05
N SER A 13 42.66 19.33 11.20
CA SER A 13 42.79 20.75 10.85
C SER A 13 42.89 21.01 9.33
N GLU A 14 43.11 19.98 8.51
CA GLU A 14 43.11 20.07 7.05
C GLU A 14 41.72 19.82 6.47
N ILE A 15 41.12 20.88 5.94
CA ILE A 15 39.69 20.99 5.66
C ILE A 15 39.23 20.28 4.37
N ASN A 16 40.10 19.79 3.49
CA ASN A 16 39.77 18.95 2.32
C ASN A 16 41.01 18.18 1.84
N PRO A 17 41.30 16.99 2.37
CA PRO A 17 42.32 16.15 1.79
C PRO A 17 41.88 15.65 0.41
N ASP A 18 42.83 15.57 -0.55
CA ASP A 18 42.64 14.85 -1.81
C ASP A 18 41.98 13.48 -1.50
N PRO A 19 40.85 13.10 -2.18
CA PRO A 19 40.17 11.84 -1.96
C PRO A 19 41.06 10.60 -2.01
N ASN A 20 42.14 10.66 -2.78
CA ASN A 20 43.14 9.59 -2.93
C ASN A 20 44.29 9.64 -1.90
N SER A 21 44.30 10.64 -1.03
CA SER A 21 45.34 10.81 -0.03
C SER A 21 45.28 9.72 1.04
N GLU A 22 46.44 9.44 1.66
CA GLU A 22 46.53 8.53 2.80
C GLU A 22 45.66 9.00 4.00
N ILE A 23 45.52 10.30 4.13
CA ILE A 23 44.68 10.93 5.18
C ILE A 23 43.19 10.63 4.92
N ALA A 24 42.73 10.74 3.67
CA ALA A 24 41.35 10.42 3.31
C ALA A 24 41.00 8.94 3.56
N LYS A 25 41.93 8.03 3.22
CA LYS A 25 41.77 6.59 3.49
C LYS A 25 41.67 6.28 4.98
N LYS A 26 42.57 6.89 5.79
CA LYS A 26 42.53 6.76 7.27
C LYS A 26 41.25 7.33 7.86
N HIS A 27 40.78 8.45 7.34
CA HIS A 27 39.52 9.03 7.78
C HIS A 27 38.32 8.09 7.50
N LYS A 28 38.23 7.56 6.29
CA LYS A 28 37.21 6.59 5.92
C LYS A 28 37.24 5.35 6.80
N GLN A 29 38.42 4.82 7.09
CA GLN A 29 38.56 3.69 8.01
C GLN A 29 38.12 4.05 9.44
N LEU A 30 38.43 5.25 9.91
CA LEU A 30 37.97 5.73 11.21
C LEU A 30 36.45 5.83 11.28
N ILE A 31 35.79 6.39 10.27
CA ILE A 31 34.31 6.46 10.22
C ILE A 31 33.70 5.05 10.31
N ARG A 32 34.27 4.08 9.56
CA ARG A 32 33.86 2.67 9.64
C ARG A 32 34.06 2.09 11.04
N ASN A 33 35.19 2.35 11.66
CA ASN A 33 35.50 1.85 13.00
C ASN A 33 34.55 2.46 14.05
N ILE A 34 34.24 3.76 13.96
CA ILE A 34 33.27 4.42 14.84
C ILE A 34 31.88 3.81 14.64
N PHE A 35 31.43 3.65 13.40
CA PHE A 35 30.14 3.05 13.09
C PHE A 35 30.01 1.66 13.73
N ASN A 36 31.00 0.78 13.46
CA ASN A 36 30.99 -0.57 14.00
C ASN A 36 31.06 -0.60 15.53
N HIS A 37 31.85 0.28 16.13
CA HIS A 37 31.94 0.39 17.59
C HIS A 37 30.61 0.81 18.21
N LEU A 38 29.99 1.88 17.71
CA LEU A 38 28.70 2.34 18.21
C LEU A 38 27.58 1.31 17.97
N TRP A 39 27.63 0.60 16.84
CA TRP A 39 26.61 -0.41 16.55
C TRP A 39 26.74 -1.66 17.41
N LEU A 40 27.98 -2.20 17.55
CA LEU A 40 28.23 -3.51 18.15
C LEU A 40 28.39 -3.47 19.67
N THR A 41 28.52 -2.27 20.26
CA THR A 41 28.62 -2.12 21.71
C THR A 41 27.22 -2.24 22.35
N ASP A 42 27.04 -3.28 23.20
CA ASP A 42 25.76 -3.56 23.83
C ASP A 42 25.39 -2.50 24.86
N THR A 43 26.34 -2.14 25.72
CA THR A 43 26.13 -1.13 26.78
C THR A 43 27.11 0.01 26.62
N TYR A 44 26.59 1.22 26.49
CA TYR A 44 27.41 2.43 26.45
C TYR A 44 27.78 2.85 27.88
N GLY A 45 29.07 3.13 28.07
CA GLY A 45 29.63 3.68 29.27
C GLY A 45 30.22 5.07 29.01
N GLU A 46 31.04 5.56 29.94
CA GLU A 46 31.66 6.89 29.88
C GLU A 46 32.49 7.12 28.58
N ALA A 47 33.08 6.05 28.03
CA ALA A 47 33.87 6.15 26.80
C ALA A 47 33.00 6.47 25.58
N GLU A 48 31.87 5.73 25.44
CA GLU A 48 30.91 5.94 24.34
C GLU A 48 30.18 7.26 24.48
N GLU A 49 29.78 7.66 25.70
CA GLU A 49 29.18 8.96 25.95
C GLU A 49 30.14 10.10 25.59
N SER A 50 31.43 9.97 25.95
CA SER A 50 32.46 10.93 25.57
C SER A 50 32.64 11.01 24.05
N LEU A 51 32.69 9.85 23.36
CA LEU A 51 32.75 9.79 21.90
C LEU A 51 31.55 10.48 21.24
N VAL A 52 30.34 10.16 21.68
CA VAL A 52 29.11 10.78 21.17
C VAL A 52 29.08 12.29 21.43
N SER A 53 29.57 12.73 22.61
CA SER A 53 29.71 14.16 22.90
C SER A 53 30.67 14.87 21.96
N ILE A 54 31.77 14.22 21.59
CA ILE A 54 32.72 14.74 20.59
C ILE A 54 32.05 14.83 19.21
N ILE A 55 31.35 13.77 18.79
CA ILE A 55 30.62 13.76 17.51
C ILE A 55 29.63 14.93 17.43
N ARG A 56 28.86 15.16 18.50
CA ARG A 56 27.84 16.23 18.54
C ARG A 56 28.41 17.65 18.61
N LYS A 57 29.48 17.87 19.35
CA LYS A 57 29.90 19.21 19.78
C LYS A 57 31.18 19.70 19.12
N SER A 58 32.03 18.81 18.57
CA SER A 58 33.37 19.22 18.09
C SER A 58 33.34 19.98 16.77
N GLY A 59 32.27 19.85 15.97
CA GLY A 59 32.19 20.38 14.61
C GLY A 59 33.19 19.76 13.62
N LYS A 60 33.90 18.69 14.02
CA LYS A 60 34.94 18.04 13.22
C LYS A 60 34.39 16.97 12.28
N PHE A 61 33.20 16.44 12.58
CA PHE A 61 32.49 15.49 11.74
C PHE A 61 31.52 16.22 10.81
N ARG A 62 31.46 15.76 9.57
CA ARG A 62 30.52 16.30 8.59
C ARG A 62 29.09 15.84 8.92
N TRP A 63 28.10 16.58 8.45
CA TRP A 63 26.69 16.29 8.73
C TRP A 63 26.27 14.86 8.31
N TYR A 64 26.76 14.37 7.17
CA TYR A 64 26.45 13.02 6.67
C TYR A 64 27.12 11.92 7.50
N GLU A 65 28.29 12.17 8.08
CA GLU A 65 28.94 11.25 9.01
C GLU A 65 28.17 11.14 10.33
N SER A 66 27.66 12.25 10.83
CA SER A 66 26.77 12.26 11.98
C SER A 66 25.47 11.48 11.73
N CYS A 67 24.93 11.52 10.50
CA CYS A 67 23.78 10.69 10.07
C CYS A 67 24.09 9.19 10.15
N ILE A 68 25.30 8.78 9.74
CA ILE A 68 25.76 7.39 9.83
C ILE A 68 25.86 6.95 11.29
N PHE A 69 26.42 7.79 12.17
CA PHE A 69 26.58 7.45 13.58
C PHE A 69 25.23 7.36 14.32
N VAL A 70 24.31 8.25 14.02
CA VAL A 70 22.93 8.17 14.56
C VAL A 70 22.26 6.87 14.12
N SER A 71 22.49 6.43 12.88
CA SER A 71 21.97 5.14 12.39
C SER A 71 22.62 3.95 13.10
N ALA A 72 23.93 4.01 13.40
CA ALA A 72 24.62 3.00 14.20
C ALA A 72 24.04 2.87 15.60
N ILE A 73 23.77 4.01 16.28
CA ILE A 73 23.16 4.04 17.61
C ILE A 73 21.72 3.47 17.55
N THR A 74 20.98 3.78 16.50
CA THR A 74 19.63 3.23 16.27
C THR A 74 19.68 1.70 16.14
N LEU A 75 20.55 1.17 15.31
CA LEU A 75 20.73 -0.28 15.14
C LEU A 75 21.19 -0.96 16.43
N SER A 76 22.11 -0.32 17.16
CA SER A 76 22.56 -0.81 18.48
C SER A 76 21.42 -0.86 19.49
N LEU A 77 20.57 0.18 19.53
CA LEU A 77 19.41 0.23 20.43
C LEU A 77 18.35 -0.80 20.07
N LEU A 78 18.10 -1.02 18.80
CA LEU A 78 17.18 -2.08 18.33
C LEU A 78 17.69 -3.49 18.70
N ARG A 79 19.00 -3.70 18.69
CA ARG A 79 19.63 -4.97 19.05
C ARG A 79 19.67 -5.19 20.58
N PHE A 80 19.99 -4.15 21.34
CA PHE A 80 20.14 -4.20 22.78
C PHE A 80 19.61 -2.94 23.43
N TRP A 81 18.54 -3.09 24.23
CA TRP A 81 17.89 -2.00 24.93
C TRP A 81 18.81 -1.38 25.98
N GLN A 82 18.97 -0.05 25.88
CA GLN A 82 19.63 0.74 26.91
C GLN A 82 19.03 2.17 26.92
N PRO A 83 18.54 2.68 28.08
CA PRO A 83 17.89 4.00 28.18
C PRO A 83 18.81 5.17 27.83
N GLU A 84 20.13 5.03 28.08
CA GLU A 84 21.14 6.04 27.74
C GLU A 84 21.19 6.28 26.23
N LYS A 85 21.09 5.22 25.41
CA LYS A 85 21.05 5.36 23.94
C LYS A 85 19.81 6.13 23.47
N VAL A 86 18.66 5.93 24.12
CA VAL A 86 17.44 6.71 23.84
C VAL A 86 17.70 8.19 24.14
N ASN A 87 18.31 8.50 25.29
CA ASN A 87 18.64 9.85 25.67
C ASN A 87 19.62 10.51 24.68
N ILE A 88 20.63 9.77 24.23
CA ILE A 88 21.57 10.21 23.21
C ILE A 88 20.84 10.57 21.90
N LEU A 89 19.94 9.71 21.43
CA LEU A 89 19.14 9.97 20.23
C LEU A 89 18.24 11.21 20.41
N LEU A 90 17.60 11.37 21.58
CA LEU A 90 16.82 12.58 21.88
C LEU A 90 17.68 13.85 21.92
N ASP A 91 18.94 13.74 22.31
CA ASP A 91 19.89 14.83 22.24
C ASP A 91 20.25 15.19 20.80
N PHE A 92 20.51 14.18 19.94
CA PHE A 92 20.72 14.40 18.50
C PHE A 92 19.50 15.00 17.81
N TYR A 93 18.29 14.65 18.24
CA TYR A 93 17.08 15.31 17.76
C TYR A 93 17.03 16.79 18.16
N HIS A 94 17.43 17.13 19.37
CA HIS A 94 17.37 18.50 19.88
C HIS A 94 18.42 19.42 19.25
N ASP A 95 19.67 18.95 19.14
CA ASP A 95 20.82 19.74 18.71
C ASP A 95 21.15 19.56 17.21
N GLY A 96 20.58 18.52 16.58
CA GLY A 96 20.90 18.12 15.21
C GLY A 96 20.35 19.09 14.16
N THR A 97 21.07 19.13 13.05
CA THR A 97 20.59 19.75 11.82
C THR A 97 19.64 18.81 11.09
N GLU A 98 19.07 19.29 9.98
CA GLU A 98 18.28 18.46 9.07
C GLU A 98 19.00 17.15 8.71
N GLN A 99 18.24 16.09 8.50
CA GLN A 99 18.66 14.70 8.30
C GLN A 99 19.21 13.99 9.55
N ILE A 100 19.93 14.66 10.42
CA ILE A 100 20.38 14.10 11.71
C ILE A 100 19.19 14.00 12.66
N MET A 101 18.43 15.08 12.76
CA MET A 101 17.25 15.18 13.61
C MET A 101 16.19 14.13 13.26
N GLU A 102 15.90 13.97 11.98
CA GLU A 102 14.90 13.01 11.47
C GLU A 102 15.31 11.57 11.78
N ARG A 103 16.58 11.24 11.55
CA ARG A 103 17.12 9.89 11.83
C ARG A 103 17.11 9.57 13.32
N ALA A 104 17.48 10.53 14.13
CA ALA A 104 17.46 10.39 15.58
C ALA A 104 16.05 10.14 16.12
N LEU A 105 15.06 10.90 15.65
CA LEU A 105 13.67 10.71 16.05
C LEU A 105 13.12 9.37 15.55
N ALA A 106 13.46 8.95 14.33
CA ALA A 106 13.08 7.64 13.80
C ALA A 106 13.63 6.50 14.67
N GLY A 107 14.91 6.60 15.06
CA GLY A 107 15.53 5.65 15.99
C GLY A 107 14.80 5.56 17.33
N VAL A 108 14.44 6.70 17.91
CA VAL A 108 13.66 6.75 19.16
C VAL A 108 12.30 6.08 19.00
N VAL A 109 11.53 6.47 17.97
CA VAL A 109 10.15 5.99 17.79
C VAL A 109 10.11 4.48 17.53
N LEU A 110 10.95 3.98 16.61
CA LEU A 110 11.00 2.55 16.29
C LEU A 110 11.45 1.71 17.49
N SER A 111 12.47 2.19 18.24
CA SER A 111 12.94 1.46 19.42
C SER A 111 11.94 1.47 20.56
N LEU A 112 11.27 2.60 20.83
CA LEU A 112 10.24 2.66 21.87
C LEU A 112 8.99 1.85 21.52
N HIS A 113 8.68 1.71 20.23
CA HIS A 113 7.64 0.79 19.78
C HIS A 113 8.07 -0.66 19.98
N TYR A 114 9.27 -1.02 19.52
CA TYR A 114 9.81 -2.37 19.62
C TYR A 114 9.89 -2.89 21.07
N TYR A 115 10.28 -2.03 22.00
CA TYR A 115 10.39 -2.32 23.44
C TYR A 115 9.22 -1.79 24.26
N ASN A 116 8.05 -1.54 23.66
CA ASN A 116 6.91 -0.91 24.31
C ASN A 116 6.51 -1.58 25.64
N GLU A 117 6.58 -2.91 25.72
CA GLU A 117 6.26 -3.68 26.93
C GLU A 117 7.18 -3.38 28.13
N ARG A 118 8.36 -2.79 27.89
CA ARG A 118 9.35 -2.49 28.93
C ARG A 118 9.43 -1.01 29.29
N ILE A 119 8.82 -0.14 28.49
CA ILE A 119 9.00 1.31 28.61
C ILE A 119 8.47 1.87 29.94
N PHE A 120 7.49 1.22 30.56
CA PHE A 120 6.96 1.62 31.87
C PHE A 120 8.00 1.53 33.00
N LEU A 121 9.07 0.74 32.81
CA LEU A 121 10.21 0.66 33.73
C LEU A 121 11.12 1.91 33.69
N TYR A 122 10.95 2.78 32.71
CA TYR A 122 11.80 3.94 32.44
C TYR A 122 10.99 5.25 32.40
N PRO A 123 10.39 5.64 33.55
CA PRO A 123 9.52 6.82 33.62
C PRO A 123 10.22 8.13 33.25
N ASP A 124 11.55 8.21 33.42
CA ASP A 124 12.33 9.41 33.10
C ASP A 124 12.35 9.67 31.57
N ILE A 125 12.40 8.61 30.75
CA ILE A 125 12.31 8.74 29.29
C ILE A 125 10.94 9.29 28.91
N LEU A 126 9.85 8.74 29.47
CA LEU A 126 8.50 9.21 29.21
C LEU A 126 8.29 10.66 29.70
N ALA A 127 8.86 11.01 30.86
CA ALA A 127 8.83 12.38 31.37
C ALA A 127 9.57 13.37 30.45
N ARG A 128 10.72 12.96 29.90
CA ARG A 128 11.46 13.74 28.90
C ARG A 128 10.64 13.94 27.62
N ILE A 129 10.05 12.90 27.07
CA ILE A 129 9.18 12.96 25.89
C ILE A 129 7.98 13.86 26.18
N LYS A 130 7.33 13.73 27.35
CA LYS A 130 6.23 14.58 27.77
C LYS A 130 6.63 16.06 27.86
N LYS A 131 7.86 16.37 28.30
CA LYS A 131 8.38 17.72 28.26
C LYS A 131 8.54 18.23 26.83
N MET A 132 9.06 17.41 25.93
CA MET A 132 9.24 17.74 24.50
C MET A 132 7.90 17.89 23.78
N SER A 133 6.89 17.11 24.14
CA SER A 133 5.55 17.16 23.53
C SER A 133 4.77 18.46 23.80
N LYS A 134 5.28 19.33 24.68
CA LYS A 134 4.77 20.71 24.82
C LYS A 134 4.99 21.52 23.53
N SER A 135 6.04 21.21 22.77
CA SER A 135 6.31 21.83 21.47
C SER A 135 5.36 21.30 20.39
N ALA A 136 4.66 22.19 19.70
CA ALA A 136 3.83 21.82 18.53
C ALA A 136 4.68 21.20 17.42
N LYS A 137 5.90 21.71 17.21
CA LYS A 137 6.85 21.17 16.23
C LYS A 137 7.19 19.71 16.53
N PHE A 138 7.49 19.36 17.78
CA PHE A 138 7.81 17.99 18.17
C PHE A 138 6.63 17.05 17.94
N ARG A 139 5.41 17.44 18.33
CA ARG A 139 4.20 16.63 18.10
C ARG A 139 3.97 16.37 16.62
N GLU A 140 4.14 17.41 15.79
CA GLU A 140 3.97 17.27 14.35
C GLU A 140 5.05 16.38 13.72
N HIS A 141 6.31 16.50 14.15
CA HIS A 141 7.39 15.60 13.74
C HIS A 141 7.09 14.14 14.10
N CYS A 142 6.60 13.87 15.32
CA CYS A 142 6.19 12.52 15.72
C CYS A 142 5.03 12.00 14.86
N ARG A 143 4.01 12.84 14.58
CA ARG A 143 2.86 12.49 13.75
C ARG A 143 3.28 12.12 12.34
N ILE A 144 4.11 12.94 11.69
CA ILE A 144 4.64 12.69 10.36
C ILE A 144 5.42 11.36 10.33
N LEU A 145 6.31 11.16 11.28
CA LEU A 145 7.16 9.98 11.34
C LEU A 145 6.33 8.70 11.52
N VAL A 146 5.38 8.71 12.45
CA VAL A 146 4.51 7.55 12.70
C VAL A 146 3.67 7.24 11.46
N MET A 147 3.13 8.26 10.78
CA MET A 147 2.40 8.06 9.54
C MET A 147 3.27 7.42 8.45
N GLN A 148 4.51 7.89 8.27
CA GLN A 148 5.43 7.32 7.28
C GLN A 148 5.89 5.90 7.65
N ALA A 149 6.09 5.61 8.94
CA ALA A 149 6.41 4.26 9.40
C ALA A 149 5.25 3.29 9.13
N ILE A 150 4.00 3.70 9.35
CA ILE A 150 2.81 2.90 9.04
C ILE A 150 2.71 2.63 7.53
N ARG A 151 2.99 3.62 6.70
CA ARG A 151 2.98 3.47 5.22
C ARG A 151 3.98 2.43 4.71
N SER A 152 5.05 2.14 5.44
CA SER A 152 5.97 1.07 5.06
C SER A 152 5.30 -0.31 5.00
N ARG A 153 4.15 -0.51 5.67
CA ARG A 153 3.32 -1.74 5.58
C ARG A 153 2.74 -1.94 4.17
N GLU A 154 2.56 -0.85 3.42
CA GLU A 154 1.99 -0.88 2.07
C GLU A 154 3.02 -1.31 1.02
N THR A 155 4.32 -1.20 1.33
CA THR A 155 5.42 -1.42 0.38
C THR A 155 5.37 -2.79 -0.29
N GLU A 156 5.14 -3.87 0.45
CA GLU A 156 5.07 -5.22 -0.12
C GLU A 156 3.83 -5.41 -1.01
N LYS A 157 2.68 -4.89 -0.56
CA LYS A 157 1.40 -4.94 -1.31
C LYS A 157 1.51 -4.16 -2.62
N LEU A 158 2.09 -2.94 -2.56
CA LEU A 158 2.32 -2.10 -3.73
C LEU A 158 3.33 -2.71 -4.70
N SER A 159 4.42 -3.25 -4.16
CA SER A 159 5.47 -3.92 -4.94
C SER A 159 4.91 -5.12 -5.71
N LYS A 160 4.07 -5.93 -5.06
CA LYS A 160 3.39 -7.06 -5.68
C LYS A 160 2.41 -6.60 -6.75
N ARG A 161 1.58 -5.61 -6.46
CA ARG A 161 0.62 -5.04 -7.43
C ARG A 161 1.33 -4.46 -8.65
N LEU A 162 2.43 -3.73 -8.44
CA LEU A 162 3.25 -3.21 -9.54
C LEU A 162 3.76 -4.33 -10.45
N HIS A 163 4.28 -5.40 -9.85
CA HIS A 163 4.86 -6.52 -10.59
C HIS A 163 3.81 -7.36 -11.31
N ASP A 164 2.70 -7.69 -10.65
CA ASP A 164 1.73 -8.67 -11.14
C ASP A 164 0.68 -8.04 -12.08
N GLU A 165 0.33 -6.76 -11.88
CA GLU A 165 -0.77 -6.12 -12.60
C GLU A 165 -0.29 -5.04 -13.60
N ILE A 166 0.66 -4.18 -13.20
CA ILE A 166 1.01 -2.97 -13.94
C ILE A 166 2.13 -3.21 -14.94
N LEU A 167 3.25 -3.80 -14.50
CA LEU A 167 4.40 -4.05 -15.38
C LEU A 167 4.05 -4.94 -16.58
N PRO A 168 3.23 -6.01 -16.47
CA PRO A 168 2.83 -6.79 -17.63
C PRO A 168 1.98 -5.99 -18.62
N LYS A 169 1.07 -5.14 -18.15
CA LYS A 169 0.26 -4.24 -19.00
C LYS A 169 1.16 -3.23 -19.73
N VAL A 170 2.10 -2.59 -19.04
CA VAL A 170 3.08 -1.67 -19.65
C VAL A 170 3.94 -2.39 -20.67
N ALA A 171 4.43 -3.60 -20.36
CA ALA A 171 5.25 -4.40 -21.28
C ALA A 171 4.49 -4.78 -22.56
N SER A 172 3.19 -5.07 -22.46
CA SER A 172 2.35 -5.39 -23.62
C SER A 172 2.09 -4.18 -24.54
N LEU A 173 2.18 -2.97 -24.01
CA LEU A 173 2.02 -1.73 -24.78
C LEU A 173 3.35 -1.24 -25.42
N ARG A 174 4.49 -1.70 -24.94
CA ARG A 174 5.83 -1.28 -25.39
C ARG A 174 6.03 -1.38 -26.90
N PRO A 175 5.65 -2.47 -27.61
CA PRO A 175 5.79 -2.55 -29.06
C PRO A 175 4.95 -1.49 -29.79
N ARG A 176 3.77 -1.16 -29.29
CA ARG A 176 2.88 -0.13 -29.84
C ARG A 176 3.36 1.30 -29.57
N LEU A 177 4.00 1.51 -28.42
CA LEU A 177 4.65 2.77 -28.04
C LEU A 177 5.89 3.02 -28.90
N ASP A 178 6.72 2.00 -29.13
CA ASP A 178 7.90 2.08 -30.01
C ASP A 178 7.50 2.37 -31.45
N GLU A 179 6.38 1.83 -31.95
CA GLU A 179 5.85 2.04 -33.31
C GLU A 179 5.19 3.41 -33.47
N LYS A 180 4.45 3.92 -32.47
CA LYS A 180 3.77 5.24 -32.51
C LYS A 180 4.66 6.40 -32.14
N LEU A 181 5.62 6.20 -31.23
CA LEU A 181 6.56 7.25 -30.80
C LEU A 181 7.73 7.43 -31.76
N GLY A 182 7.93 6.51 -32.75
CA GLY A 182 8.98 6.56 -33.75
C GLY A 182 10.25 7.17 -33.15
N LEU A 183 11.06 6.37 -32.44
CA LEU A 183 12.26 6.84 -31.72
C LEU A 183 13.19 7.73 -32.55
N ASP A 184 13.03 7.71 -33.87
CA ASP A 184 13.72 8.57 -34.84
C ASP A 184 13.11 9.98 -34.98
N ASN A 185 11.89 10.22 -34.50
CA ASN A 185 11.22 11.53 -34.61
C ASN A 185 11.35 12.43 -33.37
N ILE A 186 12.03 11.96 -32.32
CA ILE A 186 12.33 12.76 -31.12
C ILE A 186 13.73 13.42 -31.25
N LEU A 187 14.18 13.69 -32.45
CA LEU A 187 15.31 14.58 -32.70
C LEU A 187 14.83 16.05 -32.75
N PRO A 188 15.64 17.01 -32.30
CA PRO A 188 15.20 18.37 -32.06
C PRO A 188 14.81 19.08 -33.34
N GLY A 189 13.52 19.18 -33.61
CA GLY A 189 12.95 20.02 -34.65
C GLY A 189 12.18 21.15 -34.01
N ASN A 190 12.61 22.36 -34.31
CA ASN A 190 12.00 23.68 -34.08
C ASN A 190 11.38 24.01 -32.71
N PRO A 191 11.78 25.12 -32.08
CA PRO A 191 11.20 25.61 -30.83
C PRO A 191 9.83 26.25 -31.09
N GLY A 192 8.81 25.45 -31.26
CA GLY A 192 7.44 25.92 -31.55
C GLY A 192 6.37 24.83 -31.42
N ASP A 193 6.73 23.59 -31.44
CA ASP A 193 5.78 22.49 -31.29
C ASP A 193 5.57 22.14 -29.82
N GLU A 194 4.32 21.87 -29.47
CA GLU A 194 3.76 21.66 -28.14
C GLU A 194 4.69 20.82 -27.23
N LYS A 195 5.16 21.44 -26.15
CA LYS A 195 6.15 20.89 -25.19
C LYS A 195 5.63 19.72 -24.33
N ASN A 196 4.42 19.25 -24.57
CA ASN A 196 3.85 18.14 -23.82
C ASN A 196 3.11 17.21 -24.81
N PRO A 197 3.64 16.00 -25.10
CA PRO A 197 2.85 15.04 -25.87
C PRO A 197 1.55 14.77 -25.11
N ASP A 198 0.42 14.92 -25.80
CA ASP A 198 -0.89 14.60 -25.25
C ASP A 198 -0.97 13.08 -24.97
N TRP A 199 -0.50 12.69 -23.78
CA TRP A 199 -0.51 11.33 -23.31
C TRP A 199 -1.92 10.72 -23.34
N SER A 200 -2.98 11.55 -23.23
CA SER A 200 -4.36 11.11 -23.31
C SER A 200 -4.69 10.50 -24.68
N LYS A 201 -4.10 11.01 -25.77
CA LYS A 201 -4.28 10.46 -27.13
C LYS A 201 -3.51 9.16 -27.37
N LEU A 202 -2.42 8.93 -26.64
CA LEU A 202 -1.61 7.72 -26.71
C LEU A 202 -2.26 6.56 -25.92
N PHE A 203 -3.02 6.86 -24.87
CA PHE A 203 -3.62 5.91 -23.94
C PHE A 203 -5.14 5.77 -24.07
N ASN A 204 -5.78 6.37 -25.08
CA ASN A 204 -7.24 6.30 -25.30
C ASN A 204 -7.85 4.87 -25.40
N GLU A 205 -7.02 3.83 -25.40
CA GLU A 205 -7.47 2.44 -25.40
C GLU A 205 -7.24 1.71 -24.05
N SER A 206 -6.74 2.40 -23.00
CA SER A 206 -6.47 1.79 -21.69
C SER A 206 -6.71 2.71 -20.51
N ASP A 207 -7.96 3.15 -20.36
CA ASP A 207 -8.43 3.95 -19.20
C ASP A 207 -8.02 3.35 -17.84
N GLU A 208 -7.99 2.01 -17.75
CA GLU A 208 -7.60 1.31 -16.52
C GLU A 208 -6.11 1.45 -16.19
N LEU A 209 -5.23 1.43 -17.21
CA LEU A 209 -3.79 1.61 -16.99
C LEU A 209 -3.48 3.03 -16.56
N PHE A 210 -4.11 4.02 -17.22
CA PHE A 210 -3.96 5.43 -16.86
C PHE A 210 -4.39 5.68 -15.40
N LYS A 211 -5.56 5.19 -15.01
CA LYS A 211 -6.05 5.26 -13.62
C LYS A 211 -5.09 4.59 -12.63
N SER A 212 -4.53 3.44 -13.00
CA SER A 212 -3.57 2.74 -12.14
C SER A 212 -2.25 3.50 -11.98
N MET A 213 -1.78 4.16 -13.04
CA MET A 213 -0.58 5.00 -13.00
C MET A 213 -0.82 6.29 -12.19
N GLU A 214 -1.97 6.93 -12.36
CA GLU A 214 -2.38 8.09 -11.58
C GLU A 214 -2.47 7.75 -10.08
N GLU A 215 -3.07 6.61 -9.74
CA GLU A 215 -3.15 6.10 -8.38
C GLU A 215 -1.75 5.86 -7.78
N LEU A 216 -0.84 5.22 -8.54
CA LEU A 216 0.55 5.04 -8.08
C LEU A 216 1.28 6.36 -7.86
N THR A 217 1.08 7.33 -8.75
CA THR A 217 1.66 8.67 -8.62
C THR A 217 1.13 9.34 -7.35
N ASN A 218 -0.16 9.26 -7.08
CA ASN A 218 -0.76 9.81 -5.86
C ASN A 218 -0.21 9.13 -4.59
N LEU A 219 -0.08 7.81 -4.58
CA LEU A 219 0.53 7.06 -3.47
C LEU A 219 1.99 7.46 -3.26
N GLN A 220 2.75 7.66 -4.34
CA GLN A 220 4.13 8.15 -4.30
C GLN A 220 4.22 9.56 -3.73
N MET A 221 3.34 10.48 -4.15
CA MET A 221 3.26 11.84 -3.59
C MET A 221 2.94 11.82 -2.10
N GLU A 222 2.17 10.86 -1.64
CA GLU A 222 1.90 10.64 -0.23
C GLU A 222 3.07 10.02 0.55
N GLY A 223 4.11 9.51 -0.13
CA GLY A 223 5.32 8.94 0.46
C GLY A 223 5.34 7.42 0.53
N ALA A 224 4.42 6.72 -0.15
CA ALA A 224 4.49 5.27 -0.30
C ALA A 224 5.69 4.84 -1.16
N ASP A 225 6.27 3.68 -0.85
CA ASP A 225 7.45 3.17 -1.55
C ASP A 225 7.05 2.32 -2.76
N VAL A 226 6.94 2.96 -3.90
CA VAL A 226 6.62 2.29 -5.17
C VAL A 226 7.86 1.72 -5.89
N TYR A 227 9.06 2.09 -5.46
CA TYR A 227 10.30 1.72 -6.14
C TYR A 227 11.03 0.48 -5.56
N MET A 228 10.54 -0.08 -4.45
CA MET A 228 11.20 -1.19 -3.76
C MET A 228 11.60 -2.34 -4.69
N SER A 229 10.68 -2.82 -5.51
CA SER A 229 10.94 -3.95 -6.43
C SER A 229 11.94 -3.61 -7.54
N ALA A 230 11.92 -2.36 -8.04
CA ALA A 230 12.80 -1.92 -9.10
C ALA A 230 14.28 -1.86 -8.65
N PHE A 231 14.52 -1.43 -7.40
CA PHE A 231 15.88 -1.26 -6.86
C PHE A 231 16.40 -2.45 -6.04
N ALA A 232 15.53 -3.42 -5.70
CA ALA A 232 15.94 -4.58 -4.89
C ALA A 232 17.14 -5.33 -5.49
N ASN A 233 17.12 -5.56 -6.80
CA ASN A 233 18.17 -6.27 -7.51
C ASN A 233 19.48 -5.46 -7.66
N LEU A 234 19.46 -4.16 -7.35
CA LEU A 234 20.64 -3.28 -7.44
C LEU A 234 21.41 -3.15 -6.11
N LYS A 235 21.07 -3.93 -5.10
CA LYS A 235 21.74 -3.93 -3.79
C LYS A 235 22.96 -4.90 -3.71
N HIS A 236 23.32 -5.55 -4.81
CA HIS A 236 24.45 -6.49 -4.87
C HIS A 236 25.82 -5.83 -5.07
N PHE A 237 25.88 -4.51 -5.33
CA PHE A 237 27.14 -3.80 -5.51
C PHE A 237 28.02 -3.86 -4.26
N ASP A 238 29.35 -3.88 -4.47
CA ASP A 238 30.34 -3.91 -3.39
C ASP A 238 30.19 -2.75 -2.40
N PHE A 239 29.64 -1.64 -2.85
CA PHE A 239 29.29 -0.50 -2.02
C PHE A 239 28.45 -0.92 -0.79
N PHE A 240 27.47 -1.81 -0.96
CA PHE A 240 26.58 -2.26 0.12
C PHE A 240 27.16 -3.38 1.00
N LYS A 241 28.36 -3.86 0.72
CA LYS A 241 29.07 -4.77 1.63
C LYS A 241 29.51 -4.08 2.93
N ASP A 242 29.75 -2.78 2.86
CA ASP A 242 29.97 -1.94 4.02
C ASP A 242 28.64 -1.48 4.60
N PHE A 243 28.29 -1.93 5.80
CA PHE A 243 26.99 -1.66 6.42
C PHE A 243 26.66 -0.17 6.55
N GLN A 244 27.64 0.66 6.86
CA GLN A 244 27.47 2.10 6.97
C GLN A 244 26.89 2.72 5.69
N ASN A 245 27.19 2.14 4.52
CA ASN A 245 26.79 2.67 3.22
C ASN A 245 25.27 2.51 2.94
N TRP A 246 24.56 1.68 3.70
CA TRP A 246 23.10 1.62 3.67
C TRP A 246 22.44 2.89 4.25
N PHE A 247 23.20 3.64 5.07
CA PHE A 247 22.68 4.77 5.84
C PHE A 247 23.35 6.11 5.48
N VAL A 248 24.25 6.12 4.51
CA VAL A 248 24.87 7.36 4.01
C VAL A 248 23.79 8.20 3.30
N PRO A 249 23.52 9.43 3.73
CA PRO A 249 22.69 10.34 2.96
C PRO A 249 23.29 10.56 1.57
N PHE A 250 22.45 10.71 0.56
CA PHE A 250 22.94 11.04 -0.77
C PHE A 250 23.38 12.50 -0.83
N TYR A 251 24.59 12.73 -1.35
CA TYR A 251 25.13 14.05 -1.62
C TYR A 251 26.03 14.02 -2.86
N PRO A 252 26.07 15.12 -3.68
CA PRO A 252 26.77 15.14 -4.97
C PRO A 252 28.29 14.89 -4.90
N ASP A 253 28.94 15.34 -3.83
CA ASP A 253 30.39 15.25 -3.65
C ASP A 253 30.86 13.90 -3.05
N HIS A 254 30.00 12.87 -3.05
CA HIS A 254 30.37 11.55 -2.55
C HIS A 254 31.21 10.80 -3.57
N GLU A 255 32.30 10.12 -3.13
CA GLU A 255 33.20 9.38 -4.03
C GLU A 255 32.54 8.36 -4.97
N ALA A 256 31.40 7.75 -4.54
CA ALA A 256 30.62 6.87 -5.40
C ALA A 256 29.98 7.60 -6.59
N VAL A 257 29.84 8.93 -6.52
CA VAL A 257 29.34 9.80 -7.59
C VAL A 257 30.43 10.08 -8.64
N ASP A 258 31.71 10.00 -8.25
CA ASP A 258 32.85 10.22 -9.15
C ASP A 258 32.83 9.28 -10.37
N VAL A 259 32.19 8.11 -10.22
CA VAL A 259 31.97 7.16 -11.33
C VAL A 259 31.25 7.80 -12.49
N ILE A 260 30.37 8.76 -12.22
CA ILE A 260 29.58 9.47 -13.24
C ILE A 260 30.45 10.55 -13.90
N TYR A 261 31.24 11.26 -13.13
CA TYR A 261 32.12 12.34 -13.64
C TYR A 261 33.20 11.85 -14.60
N THR A 262 33.59 10.59 -14.48
CA THR A 262 34.59 9.96 -15.34
C THR A 262 34.02 9.25 -16.57
N ASP A 263 32.71 9.22 -16.73
CA ASP A 263 32.03 8.54 -17.84
C ASP A 263 31.98 9.45 -19.09
N GLU A 264 32.52 8.96 -20.22
CA GLU A 264 32.63 9.72 -21.49
C GLU A 264 31.25 10.08 -22.09
N VAL A 265 30.22 9.26 -21.85
CA VAL A 265 28.86 9.46 -22.40
C VAL A 265 28.04 10.42 -21.56
N LEU A 266 28.21 10.34 -20.26
CA LEU A 266 27.49 11.19 -19.31
C LEU A 266 28.08 12.61 -19.29
N GLY A 267 29.36 12.78 -19.56
CA GLY A 267 30.09 14.03 -19.86
C GLY A 267 29.77 15.22 -18.92
N PRO A 268 29.78 16.47 -19.42
CA PRO A 268 29.55 17.68 -18.63
C PRO A 268 28.15 17.80 -18.01
N GLY A 269 27.18 16.99 -18.44
CA GLY A 269 25.82 16.94 -17.88
C GLY A 269 25.69 16.14 -16.57
N THR A 270 26.78 15.60 -16.04
CA THR A 270 26.79 14.74 -14.85
C THR A 270 26.51 15.48 -13.54
N ASN A 271 26.94 16.73 -13.43
CA ASN A 271 26.58 17.57 -12.27
C ASN A 271 25.07 17.74 -12.17
N GLU A 272 24.40 17.91 -13.31
CA GLU A 272 22.95 18.06 -13.38
C GLU A 272 22.25 16.80 -12.88
N LEU A 273 22.74 15.59 -13.24
CA LEU A 273 22.15 14.34 -12.78
C LEU A 273 22.32 14.11 -11.27
N ALA A 274 23.52 14.37 -10.72
CA ALA A 274 23.77 14.24 -9.30
C ALA A 274 22.95 15.24 -8.50
N GLU A 275 22.85 16.49 -8.95
CA GLU A 275 22.00 17.52 -8.37
C GLU A 275 20.50 17.16 -8.47
N ALA A 276 20.10 16.60 -9.61
CA ALA A 276 18.77 16.08 -9.84
C ALA A 276 18.39 15.01 -8.83
N LEU A 277 19.22 14.01 -8.71
CA LEU A 277 19.02 12.92 -7.74
C LEU A 277 19.01 13.44 -6.30
N TYR A 278 19.88 14.40 -5.99
CA TYR A 278 19.88 15.03 -4.67
C TYR A 278 18.55 15.69 -4.33
N LYS A 279 17.97 16.42 -5.29
CA LYS A 279 16.69 17.12 -5.14
C LYS A 279 15.47 16.19 -5.21
N THR A 280 15.57 15.01 -5.82
CA THR A 280 14.46 14.06 -5.98
C THR A 280 13.97 13.55 -4.62
N PRO A 281 12.70 13.82 -4.23
CA PRO A 281 12.16 13.45 -2.92
C PRO A 281 11.72 11.99 -2.84
N PHE A 282 11.41 11.34 -3.98
CA PHE A 282 10.70 10.06 -4.05
C PHE A 282 11.61 8.83 -4.02
N ILE A 283 12.91 9.02 -4.20
CA ILE A 283 13.90 7.93 -4.20
C ILE A 283 14.71 8.04 -2.90
N CYS A 284 14.82 6.95 -2.16
CA CYS A 284 15.63 6.92 -0.94
C CYS A 284 17.14 6.98 -1.25
N ASN A 285 17.94 7.33 -0.25
CA ASN A 285 19.36 7.60 -0.45
C ASN A 285 20.11 6.37 -0.97
N SER A 286 19.87 5.19 -0.42
CA SER A 286 20.50 3.95 -0.86
C SER A 286 20.15 3.57 -2.31
N ASP A 287 18.94 3.91 -2.78
CA ASP A 287 18.54 3.66 -4.17
C ASP A 287 19.18 4.65 -5.14
N LYS A 288 19.37 5.92 -4.73
CA LYS A 288 20.12 6.91 -5.52
C LYS A 288 21.54 6.41 -5.80
N TYR A 289 22.23 5.87 -4.79
CA TYR A 289 23.54 5.23 -4.99
C TYR A 289 23.45 4.00 -5.89
N SER A 290 22.46 3.13 -5.69
CA SER A 290 22.27 1.96 -6.55
C SER A 290 22.10 2.35 -8.02
N LEU A 291 21.33 3.39 -8.28
CA LEU A 291 21.08 3.90 -9.62
C LEU A 291 22.38 4.37 -10.27
N LEU A 292 23.16 5.20 -9.57
CA LEU A 292 24.43 5.72 -10.07
C LEU A 292 25.45 4.60 -10.36
N LEU A 293 25.58 3.66 -9.44
CA LEU A 293 26.48 2.52 -9.61
C LEU A 293 26.07 1.65 -10.80
N ASN A 294 24.77 1.51 -11.04
CA ASN A 294 24.24 0.76 -12.18
C ASN A 294 24.50 1.46 -13.51
N LEU A 295 24.51 2.78 -13.56
CA LEU A 295 24.78 3.55 -14.78
C LEU A 295 26.11 3.17 -15.43
N LYS A 296 27.12 2.83 -14.65
CA LYS A 296 28.43 2.37 -15.16
C LYS A 296 28.30 1.20 -16.13
N TYR A 297 27.34 0.31 -15.92
CA TYR A 297 27.18 -0.94 -16.66
C TYR A 297 26.17 -0.83 -17.82
N LEU A 298 25.48 0.31 -17.97
CA LEU A 298 24.49 0.49 -19.02
C LEU A 298 25.16 0.86 -20.36
N PRO A 299 24.59 0.41 -21.50
CA PRO A 299 24.97 0.89 -22.83
C PRO A 299 24.75 2.39 -22.99
N ALA A 300 25.55 3.05 -23.85
CA ALA A 300 25.51 4.50 -24.09
C ALA A 300 24.11 5.04 -24.42
N ALA A 301 23.34 4.34 -25.27
CA ALA A 301 21.99 4.73 -25.63
C ALA A 301 21.03 4.76 -24.42
N GLN A 302 21.15 3.76 -23.53
CA GLN A 302 20.33 3.70 -22.31
C GLN A 302 20.71 4.79 -21.31
N LYS A 303 22.02 5.10 -21.16
CA LYS A 303 22.49 6.22 -20.35
C LYS A 303 21.87 7.54 -20.80
N THR A 304 21.91 7.81 -22.12
CA THR A 304 21.32 9.03 -22.70
C THR A 304 19.82 9.11 -22.50
N MET A 305 19.12 7.98 -22.64
CA MET A 305 17.66 7.91 -22.41
C MET A 305 17.33 8.19 -20.95
N MET A 306 18.04 7.59 -20.00
CA MET A 306 17.85 7.86 -18.57
C MET A 306 18.06 9.33 -18.22
N LEU A 307 19.11 9.95 -18.73
CA LEU A 307 19.35 11.38 -18.52
C LEU A 307 18.16 12.25 -19.00
N LYS A 308 17.60 11.93 -20.17
CA LYS A 308 16.43 12.65 -20.69
C LYS A 308 15.23 12.48 -19.76
N VAL A 309 14.95 11.26 -19.31
CA VAL A 309 13.84 10.97 -18.39
C VAL A 309 14.01 11.75 -17.08
N PHE A 310 15.20 11.73 -16.49
CA PHE A 310 15.47 12.48 -15.26
C PHE A 310 15.36 14.00 -15.44
N ARG A 311 15.79 14.55 -16.56
CA ARG A 311 15.59 16.00 -16.85
C ARG A 311 14.12 16.35 -16.93
N MET A 312 13.31 15.55 -17.63
CA MET A 312 11.86 15.75 -17.72
C MET A 312 11.19 15.66 -16.33
N GLU A 313 11.61 14.69 -15.50
CA GLU A 313 11.10 14.53 -14.14
C GLU A 313 11.47 15.74 -13.26
N LEU A 314 12.68 16.28 -13.40
CA LEU A 314 13.10 17.49 -12.68
C LEU A 314 12.29 18.72 -13.11
N GLU A 315 12.14 18.94 -14.41
CA GLU A 315 11.34 20.06 -14.93
C GLU A 315 9.90 19.97 -14.43
N SER A 316 9.33 18.76 -14.41
CA SER A 316 8.00 18.49 -13.85
C SER A 316 7.93 18.78 -12.34
N LEU A 317 8.94 18.37 -11.57
CA LEU A 317 9.04 18.64 -10.13
C LEU A 317 9.21 20.13 -9.82
N GLU A 318 10.00 20.84 -10.62
CA GLU A 318 10.17 22.28 -10.48
C GLU A 318 8.87 23.03 -10.78
N GLN A 319 8.09 22.60 -11.78
CA GLN A 319 6.76 23.15 -12.08
C GLN A 319 5.77 22.89 -10.94
N LEU A 320 5.69 21.65 -10.43
CA LEU A 320 4.84 21.29 -9.30
C LEU A 320 5.22 22.07 -8.02
N ASN A 321 6.51 22.27 -7.77
CA ASN A 321 6.96 23.06 -6.63
C ASN A 321 6.67 24.57 -6.78
N ALA A 322 6.57 25.07 -8.01
CA ALA A 322 6.21 26.46 -8.28
C ALA A 322 4.70 26.72 -8.14
N GLU A 323 3.87 25.69 -8.39
CA GLU A 323 2.41 25.75 -8.28
C GLU A 323 1.92 25.48 -6.85
N GLU A 324 2.64 24.69 -6.06
CA GLU A 324 2.33 24.50 -4.64
C GLU A 324 2.70 25.75 -3.85
N PRO A 325 1.78 26.32 -3.08
CA PRO A 325 2.10 27.40 -2.17
C PRO A 325 3.19 26.94 -1.19
N ALA A 326 4.17 27.80 -0.93
CA ALA A 326 5.31 27.58 0.00
C ALA A 326 4.87 27.38 1.48
N THR A 327 3.78 26.67 1.73
CA THR A 327 2.99 26.72 2.97
C THR A 327 3.15 25.52 3.87
N ASP A 328 3.81 24.42 3.44
CA ASP A 328 4.07 23.30 4.34
C ASP A 328 5.45 23.40 5.00
N PRO A 329 5.53 23.92 6.25
CA PRO A 329 6.81 24.08 6.94
C PRO A 329 7.49 22.75 7.28
N TYR A 330 6.78 21.63 7.14
CA TYR A 330 7.26 20.29 7.45
C TYR A 330 7.57 19.44 6.22
N LYS A 331 7.44 19.97 4.99
CA LYS A 331 7.69 19.24 3.73
C LYS A 331 9.07 18.58 3.74
N LYS A 332 10.12 19.34 4.07
CA LYS A 332 11.50 18.84 4.09
C LYS A 332 11.71 17.74 5.15
N PHE A 333 11.14 17.93 6.34
CA PHE A 333 11.16 16.92 7.39
C PHE A 333 10.49 15.63 6.93
N ARG A 334 9.32 15.72 6.28
CA ARG A 334 8.59 14.57 5.74
C ARG A 334 9.42 13.81 4.72
N ILE A 335 10.03 14.50 3.75
CA ILE A 335 10.90 13.88 2.73
C ILE A 335 12.06 13.14 3.39
N ASN A 336 12.79 13.79 4.30
CA ASN A 336 13.95 13.20 4.96
C ASN A 336 13.57 11.96 5.78
N VAL A 337 12.46 12.02 6.53
CA VAL A 337 11.93 10.87 7.29
C VAL A 337 11.55 9.73 6.36
N THR A 338 10.83 10.01 5.27
CA THR A 338 10.40 9.00 4.30
C THR A 338 11.61 8.29 3.69
N GLN A 339 12.59 9.04 3.20
CA GLN A 339 13.80 8.47 2.62
C GLN A 339 14.58 7.62 3.63
N TYR A 340 14.71 8.07 4.87
CA TYR A 340 15.42 7.30 5.89
C TYR A 340 14.67 6.03 6.31
N LEU A 341 13.35 6.09 6.48
CA LEU A 341 12.57 4.90 6.77
C LEU A 341 12.63 3.88 5.63
N GLN A 342 12.64 4.34 4.37
CA GLN A 342 12.85 3.48 3.20
C GLN A 342 14.26 2.87 3.19
N ASP A 343 15.31 3.63 3.54
CA ASP A 343 16.69 3.11 3.67
C ASP A 343 16.76 2.03 4.76
N LEU A 344 16.15 2.25 5.93
CA LEU A 344 16.03 1.25 7.00
C LEU A 344 15.27 0.01 6.52
N TYR A 345 14.13 0.20 5.86
CA TYR A 345 13.32 -0.90 5.32
C TYR A 345 14.13 -1.77 4.36
N ARG A 346 14.87 -1.13 3.43
CA ARG A 346 15.76 -1.85 2.50
C ARG A 346 16.85 -2.61 3.22
N PHE A 347 17.45 -2.02 4.24
CA PHE A 347 18.47 -2.71 5.02
C PHE A 347 17.93 -3.99 5.65
N PHE A 348 16.80 -3.92 6.35
CA PHE A 348 16.20 -5.09 7.00
C PHE A 348 15.69 -6.14 6.00
N LYS A 349 15.18 -5.75 4.84
CA LYS A 349 14.60 -6.67 3.84
C LYS A 349 15.61 -7.22 2.85
N LEU A 350 16.63 -6.44 2.46
CA LEU A 350 17.52 -6.76 1.33
C LEU A 350 18.97 -7.03 1.72
N SER A 351 19.42 -6.67 2.94
CA SER A 351 20.77 -6.95 3.38
C SER A 351 21.08 -8.45 3.26
N PRO A 352 22.29 -8.83 2.79
CA PRO A 352 22.72 -10.23 2.78
C PRO A 352 22.66 -10.91 4.15
N TYR A 353 22.77 -10.12 5.20
CA TYR A 353 22.78 -10.56 6.60
C TYR A 353 21.43 -10.36 7.31
N LYS A 354 20.34 -10.13 6.58
CA LYS A 354 19.00 -9.86 7.14
C LYS A 354 18.48 -10.90 8.13
N LYS A 355 19.01 -12.12 8.06
CA LYS A 355 18.67 -13.20 8.99
C LYS A 355 19.29 -13.05 10.38
N ASP A 356 20.32 -12.20 10.49
CA ASP A 356 21.04 -11.95 11.74
C ASP A 356 20.43 -10.78 12.54
N PHE A 357 19.39 -10.15 11.98
CA PHE A 357 18.70 -9.01 12.59
C PHE A 357 17.21 -9.31 12.79
N GLU A 358 16.67 -8.84 13.88
CA GLU A 358 15.23 -8.76 14.05
C GLU A 358 14.68 -7.59 13.24
N ASP A 359 13.81 -7.91 12.29
CA ASP A 359 13.22 -6.94 11.38
C ASP A 359 12.08 -6.18 12.06
N VAL A 360 12.31 -4.92 12.40
CA VAL A 360 11.31 -4.04 13.05
C VAL A 360 10.07 -3.78 12.18
N PHE A 361 10.16 -4.05 10.88
CA PHE A 361 9.05 -3.91 9.93
C PHE A 361 8.30 -5.22 9.68
N SER A 362 8.66 -6.32 10.34
CA SER A 362 8.03 -7.63 10.14
C SER A 362 6.67 -7.76 10.84
N GLY A 363 6.42 -6.92 11.85
CA GLY A 363 5.21 -6.93 12.65
C GLY A 363 4.18 -5.88 12.21
N ARG A 364 3.03 -5.89 12.91
CA ARG A 364 2.06 -4.80 12.83
C ARG A 364 2.68 -3.56 13.49
N LEU A 365 2.99 -2.54 12.69
CA LEU A 365 3.54 -1.28 13.19
C LEU A 365 2.42 -0.43 13.83
N ASP A 366 1.87 -0.92 14.92
CA ASP A 366 0.81 -0.27 15.68
C ASP A 366 1.36 0.74 16.70
N ILE A 367 2.29 1.59 16.25
CA ILE A 367 2.97 2.60 17.07
C ILE A 367 1.97 3.48 17.82
N TYR A 368 0.78 3.71 17.24
CA TYR A 368 -0.34 4.45 17.85
C TYR A 368 -0.90 3.81 19.13
N ASN A 369 -0.56 2.53 19.41
CA ASN A 369 -0.88 1.81 20.65
C ASN A 369 0.20 1.93 21.72
N SER A 370 1.37 2.48 21.38
CA SER A 370 2.51 2.56 22.28
C SER A 370 2.35 3.65 23.34
N GLU A 371 3.01 3.46 24.49
CA GLU A 371 3.13 4.51 25.54
C GLU A 371 3.82 5.76 25.00
N PHE A 372 4.77 5.58 24.04
CA PHE A 372 5.38 6.71 23.35
C PHE A 372 4.32 7.60 22.69
N TRP A 373 3.42 7.01 21.90
CA TRP A 373 2.39 7.78 21.18
C TRP A 373 1.46 8.53 22.12
N ARG A 374 1.00 7.87 23.18
CA ARG A 374 0.12 8.50 24.18
C ARG A 374 0.74 9.72 24.84
N VAL A 375 2.07 9.72 25.01
CA VAL A 375 2.79 10.83 25.62
C VAL A 375 3.23 11.89 24.60
N ALA A 376 3.67 11.46 23.41
CA ALA A 376 4.19 12.34 22.36
C ALA A 376 3.08 13.09 21.60
N CYS A 377 1.95 12.42 21.34
CA CYS A 377 0.85 12.95 20.54
C CYS A 377 -0.51 12.76 21.23
N PRO A 378 -0.73 13.38 22.40
CA PRO A 378 -1.96 13.21 23.19
C PRO A 378 -3.13 14.01 22.59
N SER A 379 -3.41 13.83 21.30
CA SER A 379 -4.40 14.62 20.56
C SER A 379 -5.38 13.69 19.82
N PRO A 380 -6.69 13.83 20.08
CA PRO A 380 -7.72 13.10 19.34
C PRO A 380 -7.66 13.35 17.83
N GLU A 381 -7.22 14.53 17.40
CA GLU A 381 -7.10 14.89 15.98
C GLU A 381 -5.99 14.07 15.30
N ALA A 382 -4.88 13.79 16.00
CA ALA A 382 -3.81 12.95 15.48
C ALA A 382 -4.29 11.50 15.27
N GLU A 383 -5.08 10.95 16.21
CA GLU A 383 -5.70 9.63 16.07
C GLU A 383 -6.74 9.61 14.94
N SER A 384 -7.50 10.70 14.73
CA SER A 384 -8.47 10.79 13.66
C SER A 384 -7.81 10.71 12.27
N VAL A 385 -6.70 11.41 12.07
CA VAL A 385 -5.95 11.37 10.80
C VAL A 385 -5.43 9.96 10.51
N LEU A 386 -4.94 9.25 11.55
CA LEU A 386 -4.49 7.86 11.41
C LEU A 386 -5.64 6.91 11.09
N ALA A 387 -6.77 7.04 11.81
CA ALA A 387 -7.95 6.22 11.59
C ALA A 387 -8.50 6.36 10.15
N ASP A 388 -8.56 7.61 9.66
CA ASP A 388 -9.00 7.89 8.28
C ASP A 388 -8.00 7.36 7.23
N HIS A 389 -6.70 7.39 7.53
CA HIS A 389 -5.69 6.77 6.66
C HIS A 389 -5.87 5.26 6.59
N PHE A 390 -5.99 4.59 7.72
CA PHE A 390 -6.23 3.14 7.76
C PHE A 390 -7.52 2.76 7.05
N PHE A 391 -8.60 3.50 7.26
CA PHE A 391 -9.88 3.25 6.63
C PHE A 391 -9.82 3.36 5.09
N ARG A 392 -9.11 4.38 4.57
CA ARG A 392 -8.94 4.59 3.12
C ARG A 392 -8.07 3.52 2.44
N ASN A 393 -7.17 2.89 3.19
CA ASN A 393 -6.26 1.87 2.69
C ASN A 393 -6.68 0.44 3.07
N ASP A 394 -7.96 0.24 3.45
CA ASP A 394 -8.57 -1.06 3.77
C ASP A 394 -7.96 -1.79 4.98
N TYR A 395 -7.27 -1.07 5.87
CA TYR A 395 -6.81 -1.60 7.17
C TYR A 395 -7.94 -1.45 8.21
N PHE A 396 -9.03 -2.17 7.99
CA PHE A 396 -10.28 -1.98 8.75
C PHE A 396 -10.14 -2.33 10.22
N ASP A 397 -9.29 -3.28 10.60
CA ASP A 397 -9.05 -3.62 12.01
C ASP A 397 -8.36 -2.49 12.76
N ASP A 398 -7.32 -1.88 12.14
CA ASP A 398 -6.60 -0.74 12.72
C ASP A 398 -7.51 0.50 12.80
N ALA A 399 -8.31 0.74 11.75
CA ALA A 399 -9.27 1.84 11.71
C ALA A 399 -10.35 1.69 12.78
N LEU A 400 -10.91 0.48 12.91
CA LEU A 400 -11.94 0.15 13.89
C LEU A 400 -11.49 0.44 15.31
N GLU A 401 -10.28 0.02 15.67
CA GLU A 401 -9.71 0.24 17.00
C GLU A 401 -9.65 1.74 17.33
N LEU A 402 -9.19 2.57 16.40
CA LEU A 402 -9.09 4.01 16.58
C LEU A 402 -10.46 4.70 16.57
N PHE A 403 -11.39 4.27 15.71
CA PHE A 403 -12.75 4.82 15.69
C PHE A 403 -13.51 4.51 16.98
N LEU A 404 -13.37 3.31 17.53
CA LEU A 404 -13.98 2.97 18.83
C LEU A 404 -13.43 3.82 19.98
N ARG A 405 -12.15 4.21 19.96
CA ARG A 405 -11.60 5.17 20.94
C ARG A 405 -12.20 6.54 20.77
N GLN A 406 -12.37 7.01 19.52
CA GLN A 406 -12.97 8.31 19.24
C GLN A 406 -14.43 8.40 19.67
N LEU A 407 -15.18 7.29 19.60
CA LEU A 407 -16.57 7.22 20.02
C LEU A 407 -16.76 7.63 21.48
N ASN A 408 -15.77 7.37 22.36
CA ASN A 408 -15.80 7.79 23.75
C ASN A 408 -15.80 9.31 23.91
N THR A 409 -15.25 10.05 22.93
CA THR A 409 -15.16 11.52 22.95
C THR A 409 -16.22 12.20 22.09
N LYS A 410 -16.78 11.48 21.11
CA LYS A 410 -17.77 11.97 20.15
C LYS A 410 -18.95 10.98 20.04
N PRO A 411 -19.77 10.83 21.09
CA PRO A 411 -20.81 9.80 21.13
C PRO A 411 -21.97 10.02 20.13
N ASP A 412 -22.14 11.24 19.59
CA ASP A 412 -23.24 11.60 18.69
C ASP A 412 -22.78 11.77 17.22
N ASP A 413 -21.55 11.34 16.89
CA ASP A 413 -21.01 11.46 15.53
C ASP A 413 -21.53 10.34 14.62
N VAL A 414 -22.52 10.67 13.79
CA VAL A 414 -23.15 9.74 12.83
C VAL A 414 -22.12 9.11 11.90
N GLN A 415 -21.19 9.92 11.37
CA GLN A 415 -20.19 9.41 10.43
C GLN A 415 -19.25 8.39 11.09
N LEU A 416 -18.99 8.56 12.38
CA LEU A 416 -18.19 7.63 13.15
C LEU A 416 -18.89 6.28 13.32
N TYR A 417 -20.21 6.29 13.63
CA TYR A 417 -21.01 5.06 13.66
C TYR A 417 -21.04 4.36 12.30
N GLU A 418 -21.22 5.12 11.21
CA GLU A 418 -21.22 4.60 9.83
C GLU A 418 -19.88 3.95 9.47
N LYS A 419 -18.73 4.58 9.81
CA LYS A 419 -17.38 4.04 9.58
C LYS A 419 -17.11 2.78 10.42
N ILE A 420 -17.50 2.76 11.68
CA ILE A 420 -17.37 1.58 12.55
C ILE A 420 -18.21 0.43 12.01
N GLY A 421 -19.47 0.68 11.66
CA GLY A 421 -20.34 -0.30 11.04
C GLY A 421 -19.75 -0.87 9.75
N TYR A 422 -19.11 -0.01 8.94
CA TYR A 422 -18.45 -0.44 7.71
C TYR A 422 -17.22 -1.33 7.98
N CYS A 423 -16.40 -1.01 8.98
CA CYS A 423 -15.27 -1.85 9.38
C CYS A 423 -15.74 -3.25 9.81
N TYR A 424 -16.78 -3.33 10.66
CA TYR A 424 -17.37 -4.62 11.06
C TYR A 424 -17.95 -5.39 9.86
N GLN A 425 -18.61 -4.69 8.95
CA GLN A 425 -19.15 -5.29 7.71
C GLN A 425 -18.04 -5.92 6.87
N GLN A 426 -16.89 -5.25 6.71
CA GLN A 426 -15.74 -5.77 5.96
C GLN A 426 -15.07 -6.98 6.66
N ALA A 427 -15.13 -7.02 7.98
CA ALA A 427 -14.70 -8.17 8.77
C ALA A 427 -15.69 -9.35 8.73
N GLY A 428 -16.86 -9.19 8.08
CA GLY A 428 -17.91 -10.22 8.05
C GLY A 428 -18.74 -10.32 9.34
N LEU A 429 -18.55 -9.40 10.27
CA LEU A 429 -19.25 -9.33 11.56
C LEU A 429 -20.54 -8.51 11.39
N TYR A 430 -21.54 -9.14 10.75
CA TYR A 430 -22.74 -8.43 10.29
C TYR A 430 -23.71 -8.03 11.42
N GLU A 431 -23.73 -8.74 12.55
CA GLU A 431 -24.56 -8.35 13.72
C GLU A 431 -24.01 -7.09 14.37
N GLU A 432 -22.69 -7.02 14.58
CA GLU A 432 -22.04 -5.84 15.12
C GLU A 432 -22.17 -4.65 14.17
N ALA A 433 -21.99 -4.86 12.85
CA ALA A 433 -22.19 -3.84 11.85
C ALA A 433 -23.63 -3.30 11.89
N LEU A 434 -24.63 -4.18 12.02
CA LEU A 434 -26.04 -3.84 12.09
C LEU A 434 -26.34 -2.96 13.32
N ASP A 435 -25.78 -3.28 14.49
CA ASP A 435 -25.97 -2.49 15.71
C ASP A 435 -25.46 -1.04 15.51
N PHE A 436 -24.27 -0.90 14.94
CA PHE A 436 -23.67 0.43 14.68
C PHE A 436 -24.43 1.22 13.61
N TYR A 437 -24.88 0.58 12.53
CA TYR A 437 -25.69 1.25 11.52
C TYR A 437 -27.06 1.68 12.05
N ARG A 438 -27.70 0.88 12.93
CA ARG A 438 -28.95 1.26 13.59
C ARG A 438 -28.77 2.46 14.52
N ARG A 439 -27.65 2.56 15.23
CA ARG A 439 -27.32 3.75 16.04
C ARG A 439 -27.14 4.98 15.15
N ALA A 440 -26.48 4.85 14.00
CA ALA A 440 -26.36 5.93 13.03
C ALA A 440 -27.74 6.36 12.49
N GLU A 441 -28.63 5.40 12.14
CA GLU A 441 -29.98 5.66 11.67
C GLU A 441 -30.83 6.42 12.70
N LEU A 442 -30.72 6.10 13.99
CA LEU A 442 -31.46 6.78 15.06
C LEU A 442 -31.08 8.26 15.19
N ILE A 443 -29.85 8.65 14.84
CA ILE A 443 -29.39 10.03 14.93
C ILE A 443 -29.72 10.78 13.64
N ASP A 444 -29.37 10.19 12.49
CA ASP A 444 -29.59 10.79 11.17
C ASP A 444 -29.91 9.70 10.13
N ARG A 445 -31.14 9.70 9.65
CA ARG A 445 -31.67 8.68 8.76
C ARG A 445 -31.30 8.96 7.32
N LYS A 446 -30.19 8.36 6.85
CA LYS A 446 -29.68 8.47 5.49
C LYS A 446 -29.97 7.22 4.66
N VAL A 447 -30.23 7.41 3.37
CA VAL A 447 -30.44 6.31 2.40
C VAL A 447 -29.24 5.33 2.40
N TRP A 448 -28.03 5.85 2.48
CA TRP A 448 -26.83 5.01 2.52
C TRP A 448 -26.84 4.06 3.73
N THR A 449 -27.15 4.57 4.92
CA THR A 449 -27.21 3.78 6.17
C THR A 449 -28.33 2.72 6.08
N ILE A 450 -29.51 3.09 5.58
CA ILE A 450 -30.64 2.18 5.35
C ILE A 450 -30.25 1.02 4.43
N LYS A 451 -29.58 1.31 3.31
CA LYS A 451 -29.06 0.29 2.38
C LYS A 451 -28.03 -0.64 3.05
N LYS A 452 -27.17 -0.12 3.94
CA LYS A 452 -26.20 -0.92 4.69
C LYS A 452 -26.87 -1.84 5.72
N ILE A 453 -27.91 -1.36 6.39
CA ILE A 453 -28.74 -2.19 7.28
C ILE A 453 -29.39 -3.32 6.48
N GLY A 454 -30.02 -3.01 5.35
CA GLY A 454 -30.60 -4.00 4.46
C GLY A 454 -29.60 -5.07 4.02
N LEU A 455 -28.36 -4.67 3.67
CA LEU A 455 -27.28 -5.59 3.32
C LEU A 455 -26.90 -6.52 4.48
N CYS A 456 -26.72 -5.98 5.68
CA CYS A 456 -26.36 -6.76 6.86
C CYS A 456 -27.47 -7.79 7.19
N LEU A 457 -28.73 -7.35 7.19
CA LEU A 457 -29.88 -8.22 7.42
C LEU A 457 -29.96 -9.36 6.39
N ARG A 458 -29.74 -9.06 5.12
CA ARG A 458 -29.68 -10.06 4.06
C ARG A 458 -28.55 -11.09 4.29
N ARG A 459 -27.37 -10.63 4.69
CA ARG A 459 -26.23 -11.50 5.01
C ARG A 459 -26.45 -12.39 6.23
N LEU A 460 -27.31 -11.94 7.13
CA LEU A 460 -27.76 -12.68 8.32
C LEU A 460 -28.93 -13.62 8.04
N GLY A 461 -29.44 -13.70 6.80
CA GLY A 461 -30.59 -14.52 6.43
C GLY A 461 -31.96 -13.94 6.88
N ARG A 462 -32.01 -12.69 7.32
CA ARG A 462 -33.23 -11.98 7.76
C ARG A 462 -33.86 -11.27 6.57
N TYR A 463 -34.35 -12.06 5.61
CA TYR A 463 -34.70 -11.57 4.27
C TYR A 463 -35.92 -10.64 4.26
N GLU A 464 -36.93 -10.89 5.08
CA GLU A 464 -38.13 -10.04 5.19
C GLU A 464 -37.75 -8.64 5.68
N GLU A 465 -36.98 -8.57 6.77
CA GLU A 465 -36.52 -7.29 7.30
C GLU A 465 -35.62 -6.55 6.31
N SER A 466 -34.74 -7.28 5.61
CA SER A 466 -33.88 -6.73 4.56
C SER A 466 -34.69 -6.08 3.45
N LEU A 467 -35.74 -6.77 3.00
CA LEU A 467 -36.66 -6.27 1.98
C LEU A 467 -37.34 -4.96 2.42
N ASP A 468 -37.85 -4.91 3.67
CA ASP A 468 -38.44 -3.70 4.20
C ASP A 468 -37.50 -2.49 4.18
N TYR A 469 -36.24 -2.69 4.56
CA TYR A 469 -35.24 -1.63 4.50
C TYR A 469 -34.90 -1.19 3.06
N TYR A 470 -34.84 -2.11 2.11
CA TYR A 470 -34.60 -1.74 0.71
C TYR A 470 -35.82 -1.06 0.07
N LEU A 471 -37.05 -1.42 0.45
CA LEU A 471 -38.26 -0.72 0.02
C LEU A 471 -38.26 0.73 0.54
N GLN A 472 -37.93 0.95 1.82
CA GLN A 472 -37.79 2.28 2.39
C GLN A 472 -36.70 3.09 1.67
N ALA A 473 -35.55 2.47 1.34
CA ALA A 473 -34.51 3.12 0.56
C ALA A 473 -34.99 3.51 -0.85
N SER A 474 -35.86 2.67 -1.48
CA SER A 474 -36.42 2.94 -2.80
C SER A 474 -37.47 4.06 -2.76
N GLU A 475 -38.21 4.23 -1.67
CA GLU A 475 -39.11 5.38 -1.49
C GLU A 475 -38.34 6.71 -1.44
N MET A 476 -37.14 6.71 -0.87
CA MET A 476 -36.26 7.89 -0.78
C MET A 476 -35.48 8.17 -2.09
N GLU A 477 -35.12 7.12 -2.83
CA GLU A 477 -34.43 7.19 -4.12
C GLU A 477 -35.09 6.26 -5.16
N PRO A 478 -36.22 6.62 -5.77
CA PRO A 478 -37.03 5.72 -6.61
C PRO A 478 -36.34 5.25 -7.89
N GLU A 479 -35.40 6.06 -8.43
CA GLU A 479 -34.68 5.76 -9.69
C GLU A 479 -33.33 5.07 -9.49
N ASN A 480 -33.01 4.67 -8.25
CA ASN A 480 -31.74 4.03 -7.96
C ASN A 480 -31.75 2.55 -8.36
N ILE A 481 -31.18 2.26 -9.54
CA ILE A 481 -31.10 0.91 -10.13
C ILE A 481 -30.52 -0.11 -9.14
N HIS A 482 -29.48 0.27 -8.38
CA HIS A 482 -28.87 -0.63 -7.41
C HIS A 482 -29.86 -1.02 -6.29
N THR A 483 -30.64 -0.07 -5.80
CA THR A 483 -31.66 -0.34 -4.76
C THR A 483 -32.76 -1.27 -5.30
N ILE A 484 -33.27 -1.00 -6.51
CA ILE A 484 -34.25 -1.84 -7.20
C ILE A 484 -33.72 -3.27 -7.38
N MET A 485 -32.45 -3.41 -7.75
CA MET A 485 -31.80 -4.72 -7.88
C MET A 485 -31.68 -5.45 -6.53
N MET A 486 -31.43 -4.72 -5.42
CA MET A 486 -31.37 -5.33 -4.08
C MET A 486 -32.77 -5.80 -3.62
N ILE A 487 -33.83 -5.06 -3.95
CA ILE A 487 -35.21 -5.51 -3.72
C ILE A 487 -35.49 -6.82 -4.48
N ALA A 488 -35.12 -6.86 -5.76
CA ALA A 488 -35.28 -8.07 -6.57
C ALA A 488 -34.54 -9.27 -5.97
N HIS A 489 -33.29 -9.06 -5.51
CA HIS A 489 -32.51 -10.10 -4.83
C HIS A 489 -33.14 -10.54 -3.50
N SER A 490 -33.72 -9.61 -2.73
CA SER A 490 -34.42 -9.98 -1.47
C SER A 490 -35.68 -10.84 -1.74
N TYR A 491 -36.45 -10.53 -2.78
CA TYR A 491 -37.55 -11.38 -3.22
C TYR A 491 -37.08 -12.76 -3.72
N LEU A 492 -35.95 -12.80 -4.44
CA LEU A 492 -35.33 -14.05 -4.88
C LEU A 492 -34.94 -14.94 -3.68
N ASP A 493 -34.32 -14.35 -2.66
CA ASP A 493 -33.92 -15.04 -1.42
C ASP A 493 -35.16 -15.56 -0.66
N LEU A 494 -36.26 -14.81 -0.71
CA LEU A 494 -37.59 -15.20 -0.16
C LEU A 494 -38.34 -16.24 -1.04
N LYS A 495 -37.78 -16.59 -2.20
CA LYS A 495 -38.36 -17.48 -3.20
C LYS A 495 -39.68 -16.97 -3.81
N ASP A 496 -39.93 -15.66 -3.71
CA ASP A 496 -41.01 -14.98 -4.43
C ASP A 496 -40.50 -14.59 -5.83
N TYR A 497 -40.46 -15.59 -6.70
CA TYR A 497 -39.88 -15.44 -8.05
C TYR A 497 -40.68 -14.49 -8.93
N GLU A 498 -42.01 -14.35 -8.70
CA GLU A 498 -42.84 -13.43 -9.47
C GLU A 498 -42.54 -11.98 -9.15
N GLN A 499 -42.43 -11.63 -7.88
CA GLN A 499 -42.04 -10.28 -7.49
C GLN A 499 -40.56 -10.01 -7.87
N ALA A 500 -39.68 -10.98 -7.69
CA ALA A 500 -38.27 -10.84 -8.12
C ALA A 500 -38.20 -10.47 -9.61
N LEU A 501 -38.89 -11.19 -10.49
CA LEU A 501 -38.97 -10.89 -11.94
C LEU A 501 -39.46 -9.48 -12.21
N LYS A 502 -40.51 -9.02 -11.53
CA LYS A 502 -41.02 -7.67 -11.70
C LYS A 502 -39.94 -6.61 -11.51
N TYR A 503 -39.20 -6.72 -10.42
CA TYR A 503 -38.12 -5.76 -10.12
C TYR A 503 -36.90 -5.94 -11.00
N TYR A 504 -36.53 -7.17 -11.41
CA TYR A 504 -35.46 -7.37 -12.39
C TYR A 504 -35.78 -6.78 -13.76
N PHE A 505 -37.06 -6.88 -14.21
CA PHE A 505 -37.48 -6.24 -15.45
C PHE A 505 -37.47 -4.71 -15.36
N MET A 506 -37.74 -4.13 -14.19
CA MET A 506 -37.56 -2.70 -14.00
C MET A 506 -36.07 -2.31 -14.21
N VAL A 507 -35.14 -3.10 -13.67
CA VAL A 507 -33.70 -2.87 -13.89
C VAL A 507 -33.33 -3.06 -15.36
N GLU A 508 -33.79 -4.14 -16.04
CA GLU A 508 -33.54 -4.38 -17.46
C GLU A 508 -34.09 -3.23 -18.33
N TYR A 509 -35.23 -2.67 -17.97
CA TYR A 509 -35.83 -1.53 -18.67
C TYR A 509 -35.04 -0.24 -18.48
N MET A 510 -34.58 0.03 -17.26
CA MET A 510 -33.81 1.23 -16.91
C MET A 510 -32.37 1.18 -17.45
N ASP A 511 -31.79 -0.02 -17.51
CA ASP A 511 -30.43 -0.28 -18.00
C ASP A 511 -30.42 -1.54 -18.90
N PRO A 512 -30.78 -1.42 -20.20
CA PRO A 512 -30.88 -2.55 -21.11
C PRO A 512 -29.57 -3.29 -21.36
N GLY A 513 -28.43 -2.69 -21.01
CA GLY A 513 -27.09 -3.29 -21.12
C GLY A 513 -26.64 -4.05 -19.87
N ASN A 514 -27.45 -4.13 -18.83
CA ASN A 514 -27.08 -4.71 -17.56
C ASN A 514 -27.14 -6.24 -17.57
N ILE A 515 -26.04 -6.87 -17.92
CA ILE A 515 -25.90 -8.33 -18.00
C ILE A 515 -26.14 -9.00 -16.63
N LYS A 516 -25.92 -8.29 -15.51
CA LYS A 516 -26.05 -8.85 -14.16
C LYS A 516 -27.48 -9.30 -13.81
N VAL A 517 -28.50 -8.74 -14.48
CA VAL A 517 -29.90 -9.14 -14.25
C VAL A 517 -30.32 -10.37 -15.08
N LEU A 518 -29.64 -10.69 -16.17
CA LEU A 518 -30.02 -11.80 -17.04
C LEU A 518 -29.95 -13.16 -16.33
N ARG A 519 -28.94 -13.37 -15.48
CA ARG A 519 -28.78 -14.61 -14.69
C ARG A 519 -29.93 -14.85 -13.72
N PRO A 520 -30.28 -13.91 -12.83
CA PRO A 520 -31.39 -14.10 -11.91
C PRO A 520 -32.75 -14.16 -12.61
N ILE A 521 -32.95 -13.47 -13.75
CA ILE A 521 -34.19 -13.61 -14.55
C ILE A 521 -34.29 -15.03 -15.10
N ALA A 522 -33.23 -15.57 -15.71
CA ALA A 522 -33.22 -16.93 -16.23
C ALA A 522 -33.54 -17.95 -15.12
N TRP A 523 -32.94 -17.78 -13.93
CA TRP A 523 -33.21 -18.62 -12.78
C TRP A 523 -34.64 -18.53 -12.28
N CYS A 524 -35.20 -17.32 -12.16
CA CYS A 524 -36.62 -17.13 -11.73
C CYS A 524 -37.58 -17.82 -12.71
N TYR A 525 -37.35 -17.73 -14.02
CA TYR A 525 -38.16 -18.43 -14.99
C TYR A 525 -38.02 -19.95 -14.86
N LEU A 526 -36.82 -20.48 -14.63
CA LEU A 526 -36.62 -21.91 -14.36
C LEU A 526 -37.41 -22.33 -13.11
N ALA A 527 -37.31 -21.58 -12.01
CA ALA A 527 -38.01 -21.87 -10.77
C ALA A 527 -39.54 -21.83 -10.88
N LEU A 528 -40.05 -21.01 -11.79
CA LEU A 528 -41.49 -20.92 -12.11
C LEU A 528 -41.96 -21.93 -13.16
N GLY A 529 -41.10 -22.80 -13.66
CA GLY A 529 -41.44 -23.78 -14.69
C GLY A 529 -41.61 -23.21 -16.10
N LYS A 530 -41.22 -21.97 -16.33
CA LYS A 530 -41.28 -21.31 -17.65
C LYS A 530 -39.97 -21.56 -18.41
N LEU A 531 -39.79 -22.85 -18.81
CA LEU A 531 -38.52 -23.37 -19.30
C LEU A 531 -38.06 -22.69 -20.61
N GLU A 532 -38.99 -22.39 -21.53
CA GLU A 532 -38.65 -21.72 -22.80
C GLU A 532 -38.18 -20.26 -22.57
N ASP A 533 -38.75 -19.54 -21.63
CA ASP A 533 -38.30 -18.18 -21.31
C ASP A 533 -36.97 -18.20 -20.58
N SER A 534 -36.74 -19.18 -19.71
CA SER A 534 -35.45 -19.42 -19.08
C SER A 534 -34.35 -19.66 -20.13
N GLU A 535 -34.62 -20.51 -21.13
CA GLU A 535 -33.69 -20.83 -22.25
C GLU A 535 -33.31 -19.56 -23.00
N LYS A 536 -34.27 -18.70 -23.38
CA LYS A 536 -34.01 -17.43 -24.07
C LYS A 536 -33.05 -16.50 -23.28
N TYR A 537 -33.22 -16.42 -21.96
CA TYR A 537 -32.33 -15.57 -21.13
C TYR A 537 -30.95 -16.19 -20.95
N PHE A 538 -30.82 -17.51 -20.84
CA PHE A 538 -29.53 -18.19 -20.88
C PHE A 538 -28.83 -18.10 -22.25
N GLU A 539 -29.57 -17.97 -23.34
CA GLU A 539 -29.00 -17.73 -24.68
C GLU A 539 -28.46 -16.31 -24.82
N LYS A 540 -29.14 -15.30 -24.24
CA LYS A 540 -28.61 -13.92 -24.16
C LYS A 540 -27.27 -13.86 -23.41
N LEU A 541 -27.04 -14.73 -22.43
CA LEU A 541 -25.77 -14.86 -21.71
C LEU A 541 -24.66 -15.53 -22.51
N SER A 542 -24.97 -16.28 -23.59
CA SER A 542 -23.96 -17.05 -24.35
C SER A 542 -22.98 -16.19 -25.13
N SER A 543 -23.23 -14.88 -25.27
CA SER A 543 -22.28 -13.89 -25.81
C SER A 543 -21.17 -13.51 -24.82
N GLU A 544 -21.31 -13.85 -23.54
CA GLU A 544 -20.39 -13.53 -22.46
C GLU A 544 -19.63 -14.77 -21.99
N LYS A 545 -18.53 -14.56 -21.25
CA LYS A 545 -17.81 -15.65 -20.59
C LYS A 545 -18.67 -16.23 -19.47
N LEU A 546 -19.23 -17.42 -19.69
CA LEU A 546 -20.02 -18.14 -18.70
C LEU A 546 -19.13 -18.57 -17.51
N ASN A 547 -19.65 -18.46 -16.31
CA ASN A 547 -19.02 -18.98 -15.09
C ASN A 547 -19.56 -20.38 -14.74
N ALA A 548 -18.98 -21.04 -13.73
CA ALA A 548 -19.38 -22.38 -13.31
C ALA A 548 -20.86 -22.48 -12.90
N HIS A 549 -21.41 -21.47 -12.23
CA HIS A 549 -22.83 -21.44 -11.85
C HIS A 549 -23.76 -21.32 -13.07
N ASP A 550 -23.34 -20.57 -14.11
CA ASP A 550 -24.13 -20.47 -15.34
C ASP A 550 -24.27 -21.84 -16.00
N TYR A 551 -23.19 -22.63 -16.04
CA TYR A 551 -23.23 -24.00 -16.56
C TYR A 551 -24.10 -24.93 -15.71
N ILE A 552 -24.04 -24.83 -14.36
CA ILE A 552 -24.90 -25.62 -13.48
C ILE A 552 -26.38 -25.30 -13.75
N ASN A 553 -26.74 -24.01 -13.83
CA ASN A 553 -28.11 -23.59 -14.08
C ASN A 553 -28.60 -24.00 -15.48
N LYS A 554 -27.75 -23.95 -16.51
CA LYS A 554 -28.06 -24.51 -17.83
C LYS A 554 -28.25 -26.03 -17.78
N GLY A 555 -27.49 -26.72 -16.95
CA GLY A 555 -27.66 -28.15 -16.68
C GLY A 555 -29.00 -28.44 -16.01
N HIS A 556 -29.41 -27.64 -15.03
CA HIS A 556 -30.71 -27.75 -14.39
C HIS A 556 -31.86 -27.51 -15.37
N LEU A 557 -31.75 -26.49 -16.23
CA LEU A 557 -32.72 -26.25 -17.30
C LEU A 557 -32.83 -27.43 -18.27
N ALA A 558 -31.71 -27.92 -18.76
CA ALA A 558 -31.69 -29.06 -19.66
C ALA A 558 -32.30 -30.31 -19.00
N LEU A 559 -32.04 -30.54 -17.72
CA LEU A 559 -32.62 -31.64 -16.94
C LEU A 559 -34.14 -31.51 -16.82
N CYS A 560 -34.67 -30.34 -16.53
CA CYS A 560 -36.11 -30.04 -16.48
C CYS A 560 -36.78 -30.21 -17.85
N MET A 561 -36.06 -29.95 -18.94
CA MET A 561 -36.52 -30.20 -20.32
C MET A 561 -36.43 -31.69 -20.75
N GLY A 562 -35.96 -32.58 -19.87
CA GLY A 562 -35.74 -34.00 -20.19
C GLY A 562 -34.48 -34.29 -21.02
N LYS A 563 -33.65 -33.30 -21.31
CA LYS A 563 -32.42 -33.39 -22.10
C LYS A 563 -31.24 -33.89 -21.24
N LYS A 564 -31.34 -35.10 -20.67
CA LYS A 564 -30.38 -35.63 -19.65
C LYS A 564 -28.92 -35.61 -20.13
N LYS A 565 -28.64 -35.92 -21.41
CA LYS A 565 -27.27 -35.90 -21.95
C LYS A 565 -26.67 -34.51 -21.99
N GLU A 566 -27.46 -33.51 -22.39
CA GLU A 566 -27.03 -32.10 -22.41
C GLU A 566 -26.80 -31.57 -20.97
N ALA A 567 -27.66 -31.97 -20.02
CA ALA A 567 -27.50 -31.62 -18.62
C ALA A 567 -26.13 -32.09 -18.06
N VAL A 568 -25.76 -33.35 -18.33
CA VAL A 568 -24.46 -33.92 -17.93
C VAL A 568 -23.30 -33.14 -18.56
N GLU A 569 -23.40 -32.77 -19.83
CA GLU A 569 -22.35 -32.01 -20.49
C GLU A 569 -22.18 -30.60 -19.89
N TYR A 570 -23.28 -29.90 -19.58
CA TYR A 570 -23.21 -28.61 -18.89
C TYR A 570 -22.62 -28.74 -17.48
N TYR A 571 -23.00 -29.72 -16.67
CA TYR A 571 -22.42 -29.94 -15.34
C TYR A 571 -20.91 -30.25 -15.45
N LYS A 572 -20.48 -31.04 -16.43
CA LYS A 572 -19.08 -31.31 -16.70
C LYS A 572 -18.30 -30.02 -17.02
N GLN A 573 -18.87 -29.15 -17.87
CA GLN A 573 -18.27 -27.88 -18.22
C GLN A 573 -18.17 -26.96 -16.98
N GLY A 574 -19.20 -26.93 -16.13
CA GLY A 574 -19.20 -26.20 -14.87
C GLY A 574 -18.06 -26.63 -13.94
N LEU A 575 -17.88 -27.93 -13.75
CA LEU A 575 -16.79 -28.49 -12.93
C LEU A 575 -15.41 -28.28 -13.57
N ALA A 576 -15.30 -28.38 -14.90
CA ALA A 576 -14.05 -28.18 -15.64
C ALA A 576 -13.61 -26.70 -15.68
N SER A 577 -14.51 -25.74 -15.48
CA SER A 577 -14.19 -24.31 -15.48
C SER A 577 -13.30 -23.85 -14.31
N GLY A 578 -13.07 -24.72 -13.31
CA GLY A 578 -12.12 -24.51 -12.21
C GLY A 578 -12.60 -23.58 -11.10
N GLY A 579 -13.87 -23.13 -11.13
CA GLY A 579 -14.43 -22.22 -10.12
C GLY A 579 -15.18 -22.88 -8.97
N ILE A 580 -15.46 -24.19 -9.04
CA ILE A 580 -16.31 -24.92 -8.08
C ILE A 580 -15.72 -26.31 -7.85
N SER A 581 -15.60 -26.71 -6.57
CA SER A 581 -15.22 -28.07 -6.19
C SER A 581 -16.38 -29.06 -6.40
N ARG A 582 -16.08 -30.37 -6.40
CA ARG A 582 -17.10 -31.43 -6.45
C ARG A 582 -18.10 -31.32 -5.27
N ASP A 583 -17.58 -31.04 -4.09
CA ASP A 583 -18.41 -30.92 -2.89
C ASP A 583 -19.31 -29.67 -2.97
N ASP A 584 -18.80 -28.54 -3.44
CA ASP A 584 -19.61 -27.34 -3.66
C ASP A 584 -20.69 -27.57 -4.71
N PHE A 585 -20.37 -28.28 -5.79
CA PHE A 585 -21.37 -28.64 -6.80
C PHE A 585 -22.49 -29.49 -6.21
N LEU A 586 -22.17 -30.51 -5.41
CA LEU A 586 -23.17 -31.34 -4.75
C LEU A 586 -24.04 -30.54 -3.77
N ARG A 587 -23.45 -29.61 -3.04
CA ARG A 587 -24.18 -28.71 -2.14
C ARG A 587 -25.16 -27.85 -2.92
N ILE A 588 -24.72 -27.15 -3.98
CA ILE A 588 -25.57 -26.32 -4.84
C ILE A 588 -26.69 -27.14 -5.45
N PHE A 589 -26.35 -28.29 -6.03
CA PHE A 589 -27.33 -29.20 -6.64
C PHE A 589 -28.42 -29.62 -5.64
N ASN A 590 -28.03 -29.91 -4.39
CA ASN A 590 -28.99 -30.32 -3.36
C ASN A 590 -29.86 -29.14 -2.89
N GLU A 591 -29.32 -27.92 -2.85
CA GLU A 591 -30.08 -26.69 -2.56
C GLU A 591 -31.14 -26.42 -3.64
N ASP A 592 -30.81 -26.68 -4.91
CA ASP A 592 -31.68 -26.46 -6.07
C ASP A 592 -32.62 -27.64 -6.37
N ARG A 593 -32.40 -28.81 -5.77
CA ARG A 593 -33.22 -30.02 -5.96
C ARG A 593 -34.71 -29.79 -5.85
N PRO A 594 -35.28 -29.00 -4.90
CA PRO A 594 -36.71 -28.75 -4.84
C PRO A 594 -37.27 -28.11 -6.12
N VAL A 595 -36.48 -27.22 -6.76
CA VAL A 595 -36.89 -26.59 -8.03
C VAL A 595 -36.89 -27.61 -9.16
N LEU A 596 -35.93 -28.53 -9.21
CA LEU A 596 -35.88 -29.60 -10.21
C LEU A 596 -37.10 -30.54 -10.10
N LEU A 597 -37.41 -30.95 -8.88
CA LEU A 597 -38.56 -31.84 -8.61
C LEU A 597 -39.89 -31.18 -8.96
N SER A 598 -40.08 -29.88 -8.62
CA SER A 598 -41.30 -29.14 -8.96
C SER A 598 -41.50 -28.98 -10.48
N ASN A 599 -40.39 -29.02 -11.25
CA ASN A 599 -40.41 -28.98 -12.71
C ASN A 599 -40.43 -30.36 -13.37
N GLY A 600 -40.78 -31.41 -12.64
CA GLY A 600 -41.08 -32.74 -13.16
C GLY A 600 -39.87 -33.65 -13.37
N VAL A 601 -38.72 -33.31 -12.77
CA VAL A 601 -37.57 -34.21 -12.76
C VAL A 601 -37.84 -35.39 -11.82
N ASP A 602 -37.68 -36.60 -12.33
CA ASP A 602 -37.86 -37.82 -11.54
C ASP A 602 -36.79 -37.90 -10.42
N PRO A 603 -37.16 -38.06 -9.14
CA PRO A 603 -36.22 -38.23 -8.06
C PRO A 603 -35.20 -39.34 -8.25
N ASP A 604 -35.63 -40.43 -8.90
CA ASP A 604 -34.77 -41.63 -9.16
C ASP A 604 -33.73 -41.39 -10.27
N ASP A 605 -33.95 -40.45 -11.15
CA ASP A 605 -32.99 -40.07 -12.20
C ASP A 605 -31.79 -39.29 -11.64
N ILE A 606 -31.96 -38.58 -10.57
CA ILE A 606 -30.92 -37.69 -9.99
C ILE A 606 -29.68 -38.48 -9.56
N PRO A 607 -29.76 -39.52 -8.72
CA PRO A 607 -28.60 -40.30 -8.32
C PRO A 607 -27.87 -40.92 -9.52
N ILE A 608 -28.61 -41.49 -10.49
CA ILE A 608 -28.06 -42.12 -11.68
C ILE A 608 -27.28 -41.09 -12.53
N LEU A 609 -27.83 -39.91 -12.69
CA LEU A 609 -27.18 -38.84 -13.45
C LEU A 609 -25.91 -38.36 -12.76
N LEU A 610 -25.91 -38.17 -11.43
CA LEU A 610 -24.75 -37.76 -10.66
C LEU A 610 -23.67 -38.84 -10.68
N ASP A 611 -24.02 -40.13 -10.50
CA ASP A 611 -23.07 -41.24 -10.60
C ASP A 611 -22.42 -41.30 -12.00
N TYR A 612 -23.21 -41.13 -13.03
CA TYR A 612 -22.69 -41.09 -14.41
C TYR A 612 -21.78 -39.88 -14.65
N LEU A 613 -22.16 -38.69 -14.16
CA LEU A 613 -21.34 -37.47 -14.25
C LEU A 613 -19.96 -37.69 -13.62
N PHE A 614 -19.94 -38.24 -12.39
CA PHE A 614 -18.69 -38.45 -11.69
C PHE A 614 -17.84 -39.56 -12.30
N TYR A 615 -18.46 -40.61 -12.83
CA TYR A 615 -17.77 -41.67 -13.59
C TYR A 615 -17.02 -41.15 -14.82
N ILE A 616 -17.61 -40.20 -15.56
CA ILE A 616 -16.96 -39.65 -16.76
C ILE A 616 -15.92 -38.55 -16.43
N LEU A 617 -15.82 -38.10 -15.19
CA LEU A 617 -14.83 -37.15 -14.74
C LEU A 617 -13.59 -37.80 -14.09
N GLU A 618 -13.68 -39.09 -13.75
CA GLU A 618 -12.55 -39.94 -13.36
C GLU A 618 -11.77 -40.41 -14.62
#